data_0092902afce4ec09127b8cd6a0e14571
#
_entry.id   0092902afce4ec09127b8cd6a0e14571
#
_cell.length_a   1.000
_cell.length_b   1.000
_cell.length_c   1.000
_cell.angle_alpha   90.00
_cell.angle_beta   90.00
_cell.angle_gamma   90.00
#
_symmetry.space_group_name_H-M   'P 1'
#
loop_
_entity.id
_entity.type
_entity.pdbx_description
1 polymer ?
#
loop_
_entity_poly.entity_id
_entity_poly.type
_entity_poly.pdbx_seq_one_letter_code
_entity_poly.pdbx_strand_id
1 'polypeptide(L)'
;MRDLFRGELVRLTSEEPDARARVEVRWPLDTEFHRLADGDPAELTSQKKLKEEFEKRAEGGFTPERYFFCVRTLDDDKHIGFLSLWLDLIHSDVMVGVGIGERDYWGKGYGTDLMKLCLQYAFMELNAHRVSLGVLEYNPRAMRAYEKAGFRLEGCTRKDLLREGKRFDSLWMGILREEWLQQQNGVKP
;
A
#
# COMPACT_ATOMS: atom_id res chain seq x y z
N MET A 1 -14.49 -3.97 -20.36
CA MET A 1 -13.20 -4.14 -19.65
C MET A 1 -13.24 -3.25 -18.42
N ARG A 2 -12.86 -3.73 -17.23
CA ARG A 2 -12.83 -2.89 -16.01
C ARG A 2 -11.63 -1.94 -16.09
N ASP A 3 -11.78 -0.72 -15.57
CA ASP A 3 -10.66 0.20 -15.43
C ASP A 3 -9.74 -0.31 -14.30
N LEU A 4 -8.49 -0.57 -14.64
CA LEU A 4 -7.49 -1.13 -13.71
C LEU A 4 -6.92 -0.09 -12.73
N PHE A 5 -7.09 1.19 -13.05
CA PHE A 5 -6.50 2.29 -12.30
C PHE A 5 -7.53 3.17 -11.58
N ARG A 6 -8.82 2.79 -11.64
CA ARG A 6 -9.91 3.57 -11.05
C ARG A 6 -10.78 2.71 -10.14
N GLY A 7 -10.83 3.07 -8.86
CA GLY A 7 -11.73 2.53 -7.84
C GLY A 7 -13.03 3.34 -7.70
N GLU A 8 -13.66 3.26 -6.55
CA GLU A 8 -14.87 4.02 -6.18
C GLU A 8 -14.55 5.40 -5.61
N LEU A 9 -13.44 5.53 -4.87
CA LEU A 9 -13.00 6.76 -4.19
C LEU A 9 -11.63 7.24 -4.67
N VAL A 10 -10.78 6.32 -5.17
CA VAL A 10 -9.41 6.61 -5.55
C VAL A 10 -9.10 6.18 -6.98
N ARG A 11 -8.02 6.76 -7.51
CA ARG A 11 -7.38 6.30 -8.74
C ARG A 11 -5.86 6.18 -8.54
N LEU A 12 -5.25 5.28 -9.31
CA LEU A 12 -3.80 5.14 -9.38
C LEU A 12 -3.27 6.03 -10.50
N THR A 13 -2.17 6.73 -10.21
CA THR A 13 -1.50 7.63 -11.18
C THR A 13 0.01 7.46 -11.11
N SER A 14 0.68 7.97 -12.12
CA SER A 14 2.11 8.24 -12.10
C SER A 14 2.30 9.76 -12.03
N GLU A 15 3.19 10.20 -11.15
CA GLU A 15 3.49 11.61 -10.95
C GLU A 15 4.96 11.91 -11.30
N GLU A 16 5.22 13.07 -11.84
CA GLU A 16 6.58 13.55 -12.00
C GLU A 16 7.31 13.60 -10.65
N PRO A 17 8.61 13.23 -10.59
CA PRO A 17 9.37 13.14 -9.34
C PRO A 17 9.28 14.39 -8.45
N ASP A 18 9.32 15.58 -9.03
CA ASP A 18 9.22 16.84 -8.28
C ASP A 18 7.82 17.06 -7.68
N ALA A 19 6.77 16.82 -8.47
CA ALA A 19 5.39 16.96 -8.00
C ALA A 19 5.11 15.98 -6.86
N ARG A 20 5.56 14.74 -6.99
CA ARG A 20 5.46 13.71 -5.98
C ARG A 20 6.23 14.08 -4.71
N ALA A 21 7.50 14.47 -4.82
CA ALA A 21 8.36 14.83 -3.68
C ALA A 21 7.78 16.01 -2.89
N ARG A 22 7.16 16.98 -3.57
CA ARG A 22 6.51 18.14 -2.95
C ARG A 22 5.35 17.76 -2.03
N VAL A 23 4.65 16.70 -2.35
CA VAL A 23 3.55 16.19 -1.52
C VAL A 23 4.08 15.25 -0.44
N GLU A 24 4.84 14.23 -0.84
CA GLU A 24 5.21 13.13 0.06
C GLU A 24 6.24 13.53 1.14
N VAL A 25 7.04 14.59 0.92
CA VAL A 25 8.00 15.09 1.93
C VAL A 25 7.33 15.53 3.23
N ARG A 26 6.03 15.83 3.20
CA ARG A 26 5.27 16.26 4.38
C ARG A 26 4.80 15.10 5.25
N TRP A 27 4.62 13.92 4.69
CA TRP A 27 4.05 12.78 5.41
C TRP A 27 4.93 12.26 6.56
N PRO A 28 6.27 12.16 6.43
CA PRO A 28 7.13 11.81 7.56
C PRO A 28 7.14 12.83 8.72
N LEU A 29 6.71 14.08 8.48
CA LEU A 29 6.52 15.07 9.54
C LEU A 29 5.36 14.70 10.47
N ASP A 30 4.41 13.92 9.98
CA ASP A 30 3.38 13.27 10.78
C ASP A 30 3.96 11.98 11.38
N THR A 31 4.45 12.07 12.60
CA THR A 31 5.08 10.92 13.28
C THR A 31 4.12 9.76 13.51
N GLU A 32 2.81 10.00 13.64
CA GLU A 32 1.83 8.94 13.73
C GLU A 32 1.69 8.19 12.40
N PHE A 33 1.61 8.92 11.26
CA PHE A 33 1.61 8.29 9.95
C PHE A 33 2.82 7.39 9.76
N HIS A 34 4.02 7.92 10.01
CA HIS A 34 5.27 7.16 9.85
C HIS A 34 5.27 5.90 10.72
N ARG A 35 4.92 6.04 11.99
CA ARG A 35 4.89 4.92 12.94
C ARG A 35 3.86 3.84 12.59
N LEU A 36 2.77 4.21 11.93
CA LEU A 36 1.74 3.27 11.48
C LEU A 36 2.06 2.61 10.14
N ALA A 37 2.88 3.28 9.32
CA ALA A 37 3.23 2.81 7.98
C ALA A 37 4.51 1.97 7.94
N ASP A 38 5.46 2.23 8.86
CA ASP A 38 6.80 1.65 8.81
C ASP A 38 7.31 1.19 10.18
N GLY A 39 8.09 0.11 10.17
CA GLY A 39 8.84 -0.41 11.32
C GLY A 39 10.14 0.35 11.61
N ASP A 40 10.68 1.09 10.65
CA ASP A 40 11.94 1.81 10.78
C ASP A 40 11.83 3.09 11.63
N PRO A 41 12.92 3.63 12.15
CA PRO A 41 12.93 4.92 12.81
C PRO A 41 12.48 6.04 11.87
N ALA A 42 11.73 7.01 12.42
CA ALA A 42 11.33 8.18 11.65
C ALA A 42 12.55 8.99 11.22
N GLU A 43 12.69 9.20 9.93
CA GLU A 43 13.74 10.03 9.32
C GLU A 43 13.12 11.24 8.64
N LEU A 44 13.73 12.41 8.86
CA LEU A 44 13.37 13.62 8.13
C LEU A 44 14.22 13.69 6.85
N THR A 45 13.55 13.84 5.73
CA THR A 45 14.22 14.04 4.44
C THR A 45 13.84 15.38 3.82
N SER A 46 14.69 15.91 2.94
CA SER A 46 14.36 17.11 2.18
C SER A 46 13.63 16.78 0.89
N GLN A 47 12.81 17.72 0.39
CA GLN A 47 12.17 17.55 -0.91
C GLN A 47 13.19 17.24 -2.02
N LYS A 48 14.37 17.89 -2.00
CA LYS A 48 15.43 17.64 -2.97
C LYS A 48 15.91 16.19 -2.92
N LYS A 49 16.22 15.66 -1.74
CA LYS A 49 16.67 14.26 -1.58
C LYS A 49 15.60 13.28 -2.05
N LEU A 50 14.36 13.52 -1.67
CA LEU A 50 13.24 12.65 -2.06
C LEU A 50 13.01 12.70 -3.58
N LYS A 51 13.11 13.86 -4.21
CA LYS A 51 13.06 14.01 -5.66
C LYS A 51 14.17 13.20 -6.35
N GLU A 52 15.42 13.33 -5.90
CA GLU A 52 16.55 12.58 -6.44
C GLU A 52 16.36 11.05 -6.31
N GLU A 53 15.74 10.59 -5.24
CA GLU A 53 15.39 9.17 -5.07
C GLU A 53 14.33 8.72 -6.07
N PHE A 54 13.32 9.53 -6.34
CA PHE A 54 12.29 9.22 -7.33
C PHE A 54 12.83 9.28 -8.76
N GLU A 55 13.72 10.23 -9.07
CA GLU A 55 14.41 10.30 -10.36
C GLU A 55 15.26 9.06 -10.61
N LYS A 56 16.07 8.64 -9.65
CA LYS A 56 16.87 7.40 -9.75
C LYS A 56 16.00 6.15 -9.96
N ARG A 57 14.82 6.09 -9.33
CA ARG A 57 13.88 4.97 -9.56
C ARG A 57 13.30 5.01 -10.98
N ALA A 58 12.99 6.21 -11.50
CA ALA A 58 12.50 6.39 -12.85
C ALA A 58 13.58 6.08 -13.91
N GLU A 59 14.82 6.50 -13.68
CA GLU A 59 15.96 6.22 -14.56
C GLU A 59 16.33 4.73 -14.60
N GLY A 60 16.08 3.99 -13.52
CA GLY A 60 16.30 2.54 -13.46
C GLY A 60 15.44 1.72 -14.43
N GLY A 61 14.49 2.38 -15.12
CA GLY A 61 13.62 1.78 -16.11
C GLY A 61 12.56 0.85 -15.51
N PHE A 62 11.77 0.27 -16.40
CA PHE A 62 10.77 -0.72 -16.03
C PHE A 62 11.45 -2.01 -15.56
N THR A 63 11.11 -2.43 -14.34
CA THR A 63 11.47 -3.75 -13.82
C THR A 63 10.18 -4.52 -13.57
N PRO A 64 10.04 -5.74 -14.12
CA PRO A 64 8.81 -6.52 -13.97
C PRO A 64 8.52 -6.94 -12.52
N GLU A 65 9.48 -6.76 -11.62
CA GLU A 65 9.33 -7.08 -10.19
C GLU A 65 8.79 -5.93 -9.35
N ARG A 66 8.71 -4.69 -9.91
CA ARG A 66 8.35 -3.52 -9.08
C ARG A 66 7.40 -2.59 -9.80
N TYR A 67 6.29 -2.30 -9.14
CA TYR A 67 5.30 -1.32 -9.58
C TYR A 67 5.10 -0.29 -8.48
N PHE A 68 4.96 0.95 -8.89
CA PHE A 68 4.76 2.07 -7.99
C PHE A 68 3.71 3.01 -8.52
N PHE A 69 2.74 3.37 -7.69
CA PHE A 69 1.65 4.28 -8.04
C PHE A 69 1.49 5.35 -6.97
N CYS A 70 1.18 6.56 -7.41
CA CYS A 70 0.58 7.58 -6.57
C CYS A 70 -0.92 7.35 -6.49
N VAL A 71 -1.53 7.71 -5.37
CA VAL A 71 -2.96 7.54 -5.11
C VAL A 71 -3.62 8.90 -5.04
N ARG A 72 -4.58 9.14 -5.93
CA ARG A 72 -5.37 10.36 -5.95
C ARG A 72 -6.83 10.07 -5.67
N THR A 73 -7.51 11.02 -5.06
CA THR A 73 -8.97 10.97 -4.88
C THR A 73 -9.68 11.19 -6.22
N LEU A 74 -10.92 10.72 -6.32
CA LEU A 74 -11.74 10.94 -7.50
C LEU A 74 -12.51 12.25 -7.47
N ASP A 75 -12.75 12.81 -6.27
CA ASP A 75 -13.59 13.98 -6.09
C ASP A 75 -12.83 15.30 -6.24
N ASP A 76 -11.71 15.46 -5.60
CA ASP A 76 -10.91 16.68 -5.61
C ASP A 76 -9.52 16.51 -6.26
N ASP A 77 -9.27 15.34 -6.83
CA ASP A 77 -8.01 15.00 -7.49
C ASP A 77 -6.75 15.22 -6.65
N LYS A 78 -6.87 15.07 -5.33
CA LYS A 78 -5.76 15.29 -4.40
C LYS A 78 -4.88 14.04 -4.30
N HIS A 79 -3.57 14.22 -4.35
CA HIS A 79 -2.59 13.17 -4.07
C HIS A 79 -2.57 12.89 -2.56
N ILE A 80 -3.04 11.72 -2.15
CA ILE A 80 -3.26 11.36 -0.75
C ILE A 80 -2.44 10.19 -0.24
N GLY A 81 -1.79 9.44 -1.13
CA GLY A 81 -1.10 8.21 -0.73
C GLY A 81 -0.28 7.57 -1.84
N PHE A 82 0.20 6.39 -1.55
CA PHE A 82 0.98 5.58 -2.47
C PHE A 82 0.59 4.11 -2.40
N LEU A 83 0.92 3.38 -3.48
CA LEU A 83 0.84 1.93 -3.58
C LEU A 83 2.14 1.42 -4.21
N SER A 84 2.79 0.47 -3.56
CA SER A 84 3.97 -0.23 -4.05
C SER A 84 3.69 -1.71 -4.14
N LEU A 85 4.11 -2.36 -5.22
CA LEU A 85 3.99 -3.79 -5.42
C LEU A 85 5.38 -4.36 -5.73
N TRP A 86 5.73 -5.43 -5.04
CA TRP A 86 6.94 -6.22 -5.31
C TRP A 86 6.50 -7.61 -5.71
N LEU A 87 6.76 -7.96 -6.96
CA LEU A 87 6.38 -9.24 -7.56
C LEU A 87 7.55 -10.23 -7.50
N ASP A 88 7.34 -11.35 -6.85
CA ASP A 88 8.18 -12.53 -6.98
C ASP A 88 7.78 -13.28 -8.27
N LEU A 89 8.64 -13.20 -9.30
CA LEU A 89 8.37 -13.81 -10.60
C LEU A 89 8.43 -15.34 -10.55
N ILE A 90 9.12 -15.93 -9.57
CA ILE A 90 9.27 -17.38 -9.46
C ILE A 90 7.99 -18.00 -8.89
N HIS A 91 7.43 -17.36 -7.87
CA HIS A 91 6.28 -17.87 -7.14
C HIS A 91 4.97 -17.16 -7.51
N SER A 92 5.04 -16.13 -8.35
CA SER A 92 3.90 -15.27 -8.73
C SER A 92 3.20 -14.64 -7.50
N ASP A 93 3.99 -14.29 -6.49
CA ASP A 93 3.53 -13.64 -5.26
C ASP A 93 3.77 -12.14 -5.32
N VAL A 94 2.83 -11.36 -4.80
CA VAL A 94 2.95 -9.91 -4.69
C VAL A 94 2.97 -9.50 -3.23
N MET A 95 4.06 -8.83 -2.82
CA MET A 95 4.12 -8.10 -1.55
C MET A 95 3.64 -6.66 -1.77
N VAL A 96 2.78 -6.16 -0.88
CA VAL A 96 2.19 -4.82 -0.98
C VAL A 96 2.72 -3.90 0.11
N GLY A 97 3.14 -2.70 -0.30
CA GLY A 97 3.32 -1.55 0.58
C GLY A 97 2.30 -0.46 0.22
N VAL A 98 1.60 0.05 1.21
CA VAL A 98 0.52 1.02 0.99
C VAL A 98 0.47 2.05 2.12
N GLY A 99 0.20 3.31 1.75
CA GLY A 99 0.01 4.37 2.72
C GLY A 99 -0.97 5.44 2.24
N ILE A 100 -1.85 5.88 3.13
CA ILE A 100 -2.62 7.13 2.99
C ILE A 100 -1.98 8.15 3.91
N GLY A 101 -1.18 9.06 3.32
CA GLY A 101 -0.40 10.06 4.06
C GLY A 101 -1.21 11.24 4.56
N GLU A 102 -2.36 11.52 3.93
CA GLU A 102 -3.23 12.64 4.28
C GLU A 102 -4.27 12.21 5.32
N ARG A 103 -4.17 12.71 6.55
CA ARG A 103 -5.04 12.33 7.69
C ARG A 103 -6.53 12.52 7.45
N ASP A 104 -6.90 13.57 6.71
CA ASP A 104 -8.31 13.89 6.43
C ASP A 104 -9.06 12.78 5.70
N TYR A 105 -8.32 11.85 5.09
CA TYR A 105 -8.87 10.71 4.34
C TYR A 105 -8.85 9.39 5.13
N TRP A 106 -8.37 9.42 6.39
CA TRP A 106 -8.36 8.25 7.25
C TRP A 106 -9.77 7.88 7.75
N GLY A 107 -10.04 6.58 7.84
CA GLY A 107 -11.32 6.06 8.36
C GLY A 107 -12.53 6.24 7.45
N LYS A 108 -12.35 6.80 6.26
CA LYS A 108 -13.42 7.14 5.31
C LYS A 108 -13.56 6.19 4.12
N GLY A 109 -12.90 5.02 4.16
CA GLY A 109 -12.99 4.00 3.11
C GLY A 109 -11.90 4.03 2.05
N TYR A 110 -11.13 5.11 1.91
CA TYR A 110 -10.10 5.27 0.88
C TYR A 110 -9.05 4.14 0.89
N GLY A 111 -8.57 3.73 2.06
CA GLY A 111 -7.63 2.61 2.18
C GLY A 111 -8.24 1.26 1.77
N THR A 112 -9.51 1.02 2.07
CA THR A 112 -10.20 -0.20 1.64
C THR A 112 -10.41 -0.22 0.13
N ASP A 113 -10.81 0.90 -0.46
CA ASP A 113 -10.98 1.04 -1.91
C ASP A 113 -9.65 0.86 -2.65
N LEU A 114 -8.59 1.48 -2.13
CA LEU A 114 -7.23 1.29 -2.64
C LEU A 114 -6.80 -0.17 -2.62
N MET A 115 -7.08 -0.90 -1.53
CA MET A 115 -6.72 -2.32 -1.44
C MET A 115 -7.53 -3.19 -2.41
N LYS A 116 -8.80 -2.89 -2.65
CA LYS A 116 -9.60 -3.57 -3.69
C LYS A 116 -9.03 -3.34 -5.08
N LEU A 117 -8.63 -2.11 -5.38
CA LEU A 117 -8.00 -1.74 -6.64
C LEU A 117 -6.63 -2.41 -6.82
N CYS A 118 -5.84 -2.47 -5.74
CA CYS A 118 -4.58 -3.21 -5.67
C CYS A 118 -4.76 -4.69 -6.04
N LEU A 119 -5.74 -5.36 -5.41
CA LEU A 119 -6.03 -6.77 -5.68
C LEU A 119 -6.50 -7.00 -7.12
N GLN A 120 -7.34 -6.09 -7.64
CA GLN A 120 -7.76 -6.16 -9.03
C GLN A 120 -6.54 -6.09 -9.97
N TYR A 121 -5.63 -5.15 -9.76
CA TYR A 121 -4.42 -5.00 -10.55
C TYR A 121 -3.50 -6.21 -10.42
N ALA A 122 -3.22 -6.66 -9.20
CA ALA A 122 -2.33 -7.80 -8.94
C ALA A 122 -2.85 -9.10 -9.57
N PHE A 123 -4.14 -9.40 -9.41
CA PHE A 123 -4.70 -10.65 -9.90
C PHE A 123 -5.06 -10.65 -11.37
N MET A 124 -5.50 -9.51 -11.93
CA MET A 124 -5.97 -9.45 -13.33
C MET A 124 -4.88 -9.04 -14.31
N GLU A 125 -3.93 -8.21 -13.90
CA GLU A 125 -2.88 -7.68 -14.77
C GLU A 125 -1.53 -8.35 -14.53
N LEU A 126 -1.10 -8.47 -13.26
CA LEU A 126 0.16 -9.13 -12.93
C LEU A 126 0.05 -10.65 -12.86
N ASN A 127 -1.17 -11.18 -12.95
CA ASN A 127 -1.45 -12.61 -12.90
C ASN A 127 -0.92 -13.29 -11.62
N ALA A 128 -0.89 -12.56 -10.52
CA ALA A 128 -0.44 -13.07 -9.24
C ALA A 128 -1.25 -14.28 -8.79
N HIS A 129 -0.59 -15.21 -8.11
CA HIS A 129 -1.22 -16.33 -7.40
C HIS A 129 -1.71 -15.88 -6.02
N ARG A 130 -0.93 -15.00 -5.39
CA ARG A 130 -1.10 -14.55 -4.02
C ARG A 130 -0.73 -13.09 -3.87
N VAL A 131 -1.38 -12.39 -2.94
CA VAL A 131 -1.01 -11.04 -2.50
C VAL A 131 -0.87 -11.06 -0.98
N SER A 132 0.24 -10.49 -0.48
CA SER A 132 0.56 -10.44 0.94
C SER A 132 1.03 -9.06 1.38
N LEU A 133 0.93 -8.79 2.67
CA LEU A 133 1.40 -7.57 3.30
C LEU A 133 1.75 -7.79 4.78
N GLY A 134 2.59 -6.89 5.30
CA GLY A 134 2.82 -6.75 6.72
C GLY A 134 1.97 -5.64 7.32
N VAL A 135 1.56 -5.79 8.58
CA VAL A 135 0.86 -4.76 9.35
C VAL A 135 1.31 -4.80 10.80
N LEU A 136 1.43 -3.63 11.39
CA LEU A 136 1.87 -3.50 12.78
C LEU A 136 0.71 -3.74 13.74
N GLU A 137 0.93 -4.50 14.82
CA GLU A 137 -0.07 -4.87 15.84
C GLU A 137 -0.90 -3.66 16.31
N TYR A 138 -0.26 -2.51 16.43
CA TYR A 138 -0.89 -1.27 16.89
C TYR A 138 -1.56 -0.44 15.77
N ASN A 139 -1.73 -1.00 14.56
CA ASN A 139 -2.47 -0.37 13.47
C ASN A 139 -3.80 -1.08 13.14
N PRO A 140 -4.78 -1.12 14.07
CA PRO A 140 -6.06 -1.82 13.86
C PRO A 140 -6.90 -1.19 12.74
N ARG A 141 -6.63 0.05 12.36
CA ARG A 141 -7.29 0.70 11.23
C ARG A 141 -6.89 0.07 9.90
N ALA A 142 -5.59 -0.16 9.69
CA ALA A 142 -5.10 -0.82 8.50
C ALA A 142 -5.58 -2.28 8.44
N MET A 143 -5.50 -3.01 9.54
CA MET A 143 -6.02 -4.39 9.64
C MET A 143 -7.48 -4.48 9.16
N ARG A 144 -8.36 -3.62 9.69
CA ARG A 144 -9.77 -3.59 9.27
C ARG A 144 -9.96 -3.25 7.79
N ALA A 145 -9.07 -2.41 7.21
CA ALA A 145 -9.15 -2.11 5.78
C ALA A 145 -8.76 -3.32 4.93
N TYR A 146 -7.73 -4.05 5.35
CA TYR A 146 -7.27 -5.27 4.67
C TYR A 146 -8.28 -6.41 4.79
N GLU A 147 -8.84 -6.64 5.99
CA GLU A 147 -9.91 -7.62 6.20
C GLU A 147 -11.14 -7.33 5.32
N LYS A 148 -11.56 -6.06 5.22
CA LYS A 148 -12.66 -5.63 4.33
C LYS A 148 -12.34 -5.82 2.84
N ALA A 149 -11.07 -5.82 2.46
CA ALA A 149 -10.63 -6.13 1.11
C ALA A 149 -10.49 -7.64 0.87
N GLY A 150 -10.57 -8.46 1.93
CA GLY A 150 -10.56 -9.92 1.84
C GLY A 150 -9.30 -10.59 2.34
N PHE A 151 -8.32 -9.84 2.82
CA PHE A 151 -7.11 -10.42 3.41
C PHE A 151 -7.42 -11.16 4.71
N ARG A 152 -6.66 -12.20 4.99
CA ARG A 152 -6.70 -12.98 6.22
C ARG A 152 -5.38 -12.94 6.96
N LEU A 153 -5.41 -12.99 8.29
CA LEU A 153 -4.22 -13.15 9.10
C LEU A 153 -3.61 -14.54 8.86
N GLU A 154 -2.32 -14.58 8.56
CA GLU A 154 -1.59 -15.82 8.26
C GLU A 154 -0.47 -16.11 9.24
N GLY A 155 0.06 -15.08 9.88
CA GLY A 155 1.17 -15.23 10.80
C GLY A 155 1.44 -14.00 11.65
N CYS A 156 2.34 -14.21 12.61
CA CYS A 156 2.78 -13.20 13.55
C CYS A 156 4.27 -13.40 13.84
N THR A 157 5.07 -12.34 13.67
CA THR A 157 6.43 -12.28 14.20
C THR A 157 6.36 -11.59 15.55
N ARG A 158 6.57 -12.38 16.62
CA ARG A 158 6.32 -11.89 17.96
C ARG A 158 7.43 -10.97 18.45
N LYS A 159 7.04 -9.79 18.98
CA LYS A 159 7.90 -8.85 19.72
C LYS A 159 9.15 -8.39 18.95
N ASP A 160 9.08 -8.38 17.63
CA ASP A 160 10.19 -7.97 16.76
C ASP A 160 10.36 -6.45 16.67
N LEU A 161 9.28 -5.70 16.83
CA LEU A 161 9.28 -4.25 16.72
C LEU A 161 9.43 -3.58 18.10
N LEU A 162 10.39 -2.64 18.23
CA LEU A 162 10.58 -1.84 19.44
C LEU A 162 10.11 -0.40 19.20
N ARG A 163 9.14 0.07 20.02
CA ARG A 163 8.67 1.46 20.03
C ARG A 163 8.50 1.94 21.47
N GLU A 164 9.11 3.08 21.80
CA GLU A 164 8.95 3.71 23.13
C GLU A 164 9.20 2.76 24.30
N GLY A 165 10.23 1.90 24.18
CA GLY A 165 10.57 0.91 25.17
C GLY A 165 9.63 -0.30 25.26
N LYS A 166 8.61 -0.38 24.42
CA LYS A 166 7.67 -1.51 24.32
C LYS A 166 7.93 -2.34 23.07
N ARG A 167 7.71 -3.64 23.18
CA ARG A 167 7.79 -4.57 22.07
C ARG A 167 6.39 -4.89 21.53
N PHE A 168 6.26 -4.85 20.20
CA PHE A 168 5.04 -5.12 19.46
C PHE A 168 5.26 -6.24 18.44
N ASP A 169 4.18 -6.85 18.04
CA ASP A 169 4.18 -7.89 17.03
C ASP A 169 4.05 -7.29 15.62
N SER A 170 4.68 -7.93 14.64
CA SER A 170 4.40 -7.72 13.21
C SER A 170 3.49 -8.83 12.72
N LEU A 171 2.38 -8.45 12.12
CA LEU A 171 1.37 -9.37 11.62
C LEU A 171 1.48 -9.51 10.10
N TRP A 172 1.30 -10.72 9.59
CA TRP A 172 1.32 -11.01 8.18
C TRP A 172 -0.08 -11.38 7.72
N MET A 173 -0.54 -10.72 6.66
CA MET A 173 -1.84 -10.99 6.07
C MET A 173 -1.70 -11.30 4.58
N GLY A 174 -2.56 -12.17 4.07
CA GLY A 174 -2.55 -12.58 2.67
C GLY A 174 -3.93 -12.89 2.14
N ILE A 175 -4.01 -12.99 0.81
CA ILE A 175 -5.18 -13.44 0.07
C ILE A 175 -4.74 -14.20 -1.17
N LEU A 176 -5.39 -15.34 -1.44
CA LEU A 176 -5.17 -16.13 -2.64
C LEU A 176 -6.07 -15.64 -3.78
N ARG A 177 -5.61 -15.82 -5.02
CA ARG A 177 -6.41 -15.49 -6.21
C ARG A 177 -7.78 -16.15 -6.21
N GLU A 178 -7.85 -17.42 -5.85
CA GLU A 178 -9.11 -18.17 -5.81
C GLU A 178 -10.10 -17.64 -4.77
N GLU A 179 -9.62 -17.20 -3.60
CA GLU A 179 -10.45 -16.56 -2.57
C GLU A 179 -11.01 -15.23 -3.08
N TRP A 180 -10.17 -14.43 -3.74
CA TRP A 180 -10.59 -13.17 -4.35
C TRP A 180 -11.64 -13.39 -5.44
N LEU A 181 -11.47 -14.39 -6.32
CA LEU A 181 -12.45 -14.73 -7.37
C LEU A 181 -13.80 -15.18 -6.78
N GLN A 182 -13.78 -15.96 -5.69
CA GLN A 182 -15.01 -16.35 -4.98
C GLN A 182 -15.75 -15.13 -4.44
N GLN A 183 -15.05 -14.15 -3.86
CA GLN A 183 -15.66 -12.90 -3.38
C GLN A 183 -16.29 -12.10 -4.53
N GLN A 184 -15.64 -12.05 -5.71
CA GLN A 184 -16.17 -11.33 -6.88
C GLN A 184 -17.48 -11.98 -7.41
N ASN A 185 -17.63 -13.29 -7.24
CA ASN A 185 -18.80 -14.05 -7.69
C ASN A 185 -19.92 -14.10 -6.64
N GLY A 186 -19.80 -13.38 -5.51
CA GLY A 186 -20.79 -13.35 -4.45
C GLY A 186 -20.87 -14.63 -3.61
N VAL A 187 -19.95 -15.55 -3.78
CA VAL A 187 -19.83 -16.75 -2.94
C VAL A 187 -19.07 -16.34 -1.66
N LYS A 188 -19.77 -16.31 -0.52
CA LYS A 188 -19.08 -16.15 0.77
C LYS A 188 -18.24 -17.41 1.05
N PRO A 189 -17.01 -17.25 1.52
CA PRO A 189 -16.14 -18.35 1.93
C PRO A 189 -16.71 -19.12 3.12
#